data_33655754575230bac181d14fe74400c3
#
_entry.id   33655754575230bac181d14fe74400c3
#
_cell.length_a   1.000
_cell.length_b   1.000
_cell.length_c   1.000
_cell.angle_alpha   90.00
_cell.angle_beta   90.00
_cell.angle_gamma   90.00
#
_symmetry.space_group_name_H-M   'P 1'
#
loop_
_entity.id
_entity.type
_entity.pdbx_description
1 polymer ?
#
loop_
_entity_poly.entity_id
_entity_poly.type
_entity_poly.pdbx_seq_one_letter_code
_entity_poly.pdbx_strand_id
1 'polypeptide(L)'
;MNDLPEPTRASVAGNIERWTKANREYGDAHAQRQWLAEHITWGQFGVREVDIGSPLGAVAGLDILEAGCGVAYLSAWLARRGARPVGLDPTPAQLATARRTQTETGIEFPLVEGIGESLPFPDAAFDMVVSEYGASLWADPYAWIPECARVL
;
A
#
# COMPACT_ATOMS: atom_id res chain seq x y z
N MET A 1 -0.23 -17.98 4.98
CA MET A 1 0.12 -18.36 3.58
C MET A 1 -0.12 -19.83 3.24
N ASN A 2 0.05 -20.78 4.18
CA ASN A 2 -0.14 -22.22 3.90
C ASN A 2 -1.60 -22.62 3.64
N ASP A 3 -2.58 -21.86 4.09
CA ASP A 3 -4.01 -22.17 3.97
C ASP A 3 -4.65 -21.64 2.67
N LEU A 4 -3.88 -20.93 1.84
CA LEU A 4 -4.36 -20.41 0.56
C LEU A 4 -4.34 -21.50 -0.53
N PRO A 5 -5.27 -21.42 -1.53
CA PRO A 5 -5.23 -22.27 -2.71
C PRO A 5 -3.88 -22.20 -3.44
N GLU A 6 -3.46 -23.30 -4.07
CA GLU A 6 -2.17 -23.38 -4.79
C GLU A 6 -2.00 -22.28 -5.86
N PRO A 7 -3.00 -21.99 -6.72
CA PRO A 7 -2.87 -20.92 -7.71
C PRO A 7 -2.60 -19.55 -7.08
N THR A 8 -3.25 -19.24 -5.95
CA THR A 8 -3.04 -17.99 -5.21
C THR A 8 -1.62 -17.92 -4.65
N ARG A 9 -1.12 -19.00 -4.04
CA ARG A 9 0.27 -19.05 -3.52
C ARG A 9 1.30 -18.84 -4.62
N ALA A 10 1.13 -19.47 -5.78
CA ALA A 10 2.03 -19.30 -6.93
C ALA A 10 2.00 -17.85 -7.45
N SER A 11 0.82 -17.24 -7.53
CA SER A 11 0.66 -15.85 -7.93
C SER A 11 1.36 -14.89 -6.96
N VAL A 12 1.14 -15.05 -5.66
CA VAL A 12 1.80 -14.25 -4.61
C VAL A 12 3.32 -14.37 -4.70
N ALA A 13 3.86 -15.60 -4.83
CA ALA A 13 5.30 -15.81 -4.96
C ALA A 13 5.90 -15.11 -6.19
N GLY A 14 5.23 -15.22 -7.34
CA GLY A 14 5.63 -14.53 -8.57
C GLY A 14 5.58 -13.00 -8.45
N ASN A 15 4.59 -12.48 -7.75
CA ASN A 15 4.48 -11.05 -7.47
C ASN A 15 5.62 -10.56 -6.55
N ILE A 16 5.94 -11.28 -5.49
CA ILE A 16 7.05 -10.96 -4.59
C ILE A 16 8.38 -10.90 -5.37
N GLU A 17 8.66 -11.87 -6.23
CA GLU A 17 9.87 -11.88 -7.06
C GLU A 17 9.93 -10.67 -7.99
N ARG A 18 8.84 -10.42 -8.73
CA ARG A 18 8.72 -9.29 -9.65
C ARG A 18 8.96 -7.96 -8.94
N TRP A 19 8.29 -7.74 -7.82
CA TRP A 19 8.35 -6.47 -7.10
C TRP A 19 9.64 -6.29 -6.32
N THR A 20 10.29 -7.37 -5.88
CA THR A 20 11.67 -7.31 -5.35
C THR A 20 12.64 -6.79 -6.43
N LYS A 21 12.51 -7.27 -7.67
CA LYS A 21 13.32 -6.77 -8.79
C LYS A 21 13.01 -5.31 -9.10
N ALA A 22 11.73 -4.96 -9.25
CA ALA A 22 11.31 -3.59 -9.54
C ALA A 22 11.73 -2.59 -8.45
N ASN A 23 11.69 -2.98 -7.18
CA ASN A 23 12.18 -2.15 -6.09
C ASN A 23 13.68 -1.82 -6.25
N ARG A 24 14.50 -2.82 -6.53
CA ARG A 24 15.95 -2.63 -6.73
C ARG A 24 16.27 -1.75 -7.95
N GLU A 25 15.49 -1.90 -9.03
CA GLU A 25 15.73 -1.18 -10.28
C GLU A 25 15.19 0.26 -10.26
N TYR A 26 14.14 0.53 -9.49
CA TYR A 26 13.44 1.80 -9.53
C TYR A 26 12.93 2.29 -8.16
N GLY A 27 12.17 1.49 -7.42
CA GLY A 27 11.42 1.92 -6.23
C GLY A 27 12.33 2.52 -5.16
N ASP A 28 13.43 1.84 -4.87
CA ASP A 28 14.37 2.22 -3.82
C ASP A 28 14.99 3.61 -4.05
N ALA A 29 15.39 3.93 -5.27
CA ALA A 29 16.01 5.21 -5.61
C ALA A 29 15.02 6.39 -5.62
N HIS A 30 13.71 6.12 -5.72
CA HIS A 30 12.69 7.15 -5.88
C HIS A 30 11.81 7.36 -4.64
N ALA A 31 11.87 6.46 -3.65
CA ALA A 31 10.98 6.44 -2.51
C ALA A 31 10.94 7.77 -1.75
N GLN A 32 12.09 8.32 -1.35
CA GLN A 32 12.14 9.56 -0.59
C GLN A 32 11.49 10.73 -1.36
N ARG A 33 11.78 10.86 -2.65
CA ARG A 33 11.18 11.91 -3.49
C ARG A 33 9.67 11.76 -3.59
N GLN A 34 9.17 10.52 -3.72
CA GLN A 34 7.74 10.24 -3.76
C GLN A 34 7.06 10.59 -2.43
N TRP A 35 7.66 10.22 -1.30
CA TRP A 35 7.13 10.52 0.04
C TRP A 35 7.01 12.01 0.32
N LEU A 36 7.94 12.81 -0.18
CA LEU A 36 8.00 14.26 0.01
C LEU A 36 7.27 15.05 -1.08
N ALA A 37 6.69 14.38 -2.07
CA ALA A 37 5.95 15.06 -3.14
C ALA A 37 4.81 15.92 -2.57
N GLU A 38 4.62 17.10 -3.14
CA GLU A 38 3.62 18.06 -2.66
C GLU A 38 2.19 17.59 -2.91
N HIS A 39 1.96 16.95 -4.06
CA HIS A 39 0.64 16.52 -4.49
C HIS A 39 0.52 15.01 -4.55
N ILE A 40 -0.63 14.48 -4.17
CA ILE A 40 -1.03 13.11 -4.46
C ILE A 40 -1.29 13.00 -5.95
N THR A 41 -0.73 11.96 -6.57
CA THR A 41 -0.95 11.62 -7.96
C THR A 41 -1.36 10.16 -8.11
N TRP A 42 -2.15 9.88 -9.13
CA TRP A 42 -2.70 8.56 -9.43
C TRP A 42 -2.17 8.03 -10.76
N GLY A 43 -1.86 6.76 -10.77
CA GLY A 43 -1.50 6.00 -11.96
C GLY A 43 -0.18 6.46 -12.60
N GLN A 44 0.19 5.75 -13.67
CA GLN A 44 1.43 6.01 -14.40
C GLN A 44 1.50 7.39 -15.07
N PHE A 45 0.34 8.03 -15.28
CA PHE A 45 0.27 9.37 -15.88
C PHE A 45 0.37 10.50 -14.86
N GLY A 46 0.46 10.17 -13.57
CA GLY A 46 0.61 11.16 -12.50
C GLY A 46 -0.56 12.15 -12.40
N VAL A 47 -1.79 11.68 -12.60
CA VAL A 47 -2.99 12.54 -12.50
C VAL A 47 -3.15 13.00 -11.06
N ARG A 48 -3.19 14.32 -10.83
CA ARG A 48 -3.29 14.84 -9.46
C ARG A 48 -4.65 14.55 -8.85
N GLU A 49 -4.67 14.27 -7.56
CA GLU A 49 -5.88 14.03 -6.77
C GLU A 49 -6.95 15.12 -6.98
N VAL A 50 -6.52 16.39 -6.99
CA VAL A 50 -7.41 17.54 -7.18
C VAL A 50 -8.04 17.60 -8.57
N ASP A 51 -7.36 17.09 -9.59
CA ASP A 51 -7.85 17.15 -10.98
C ASP A 51 -8.96 16.11 -11.25
N ILE A 52 -9.11 15.12 -10.37
CA ILE A 52 -10.16 14.09 -10.41
C ILE A 52 -11.21 14.23 -9.30
N GLY A 53 -11.31 15.42 -8.72
CA GLY A 53 -12.32 15.73 -7.71
C GLY A 53 -12.01 15.27 -6.30
N SER A 54 -10.73 14.97 -6.00
CA SER A 54 -10.26 14.57 -4.65
C SER A 54 -11.02 13.38 -4.05
N PRO A 55 -10.98 12.20 -4.68
CA PRO A 55 -11.75 11.03 -4.25
C PRO A 55 -11.42 10.55 -2.82
N LEU A 56 -10.23 10.84 -2.29
CA LEU A 56 -9.90 10.53 -0.91
C LEU A 56 -10.66 11.42 0.10
N GLY A 57 -11.08 12.61 -0.30
CA GLY A 57 -11.79 13.54 0.58
C GLY A 57 -10.98 14.00 1.79
N ALA A 58 -11.66 14.23 2.90
CA ALA A 58 -11.05 14.61 4.17
C ALA A 58 -10.57 13.36 4.93
N VAL A 59 -9.26 13.15 4.97
CA VAL A 59 -8.65 11.94 5.55
C VAL A 59 -8.14 12.12 6.99
N ALA A 60 -8.11 13.36 7.49
CA ALA A 60 -7.57 13.63 8.82
C ALA A 60 -8.32 12.86 9.92
N GLY A 61 -7.58 12.13 10.75
CA GLY A 61 -8.12 11.32 11.83
C GLY A 61 -8.67 9.96 11.43
N LEU A 62 -8.70 9.61 10.14
CA LEU A 62 -9.16 8.29 9.68
C LEU A 62 -8.07 7.23 9.85
N ASP A 63 -8.49 6.01 10.18
CA ASP A 63 -7.69 4.80 10.13
C ASP A 63 -7.77 4.23 8.69
N ILE A 64 -6.64 4.21 7.98
CA ILE A 64 -6.61 3.88 6.55
C ILE A 64 -5.64 2.75 6.27
N LEU A 65 -6.11 1.68 5.61
CA LEU A 65 -5.24 0.62 5.11
C LEU A 65 -4.85 0.89 3.66
N GLU A 66 -3.55 0.93 3.35
CA GLU A 66 -3.05 0.84 1.99
C GLU A 66 -2.68 -0.61 1.68
N ALA A 67 -3.51 -1.28 0.85
CA ALA A 67 -3.32 -2.68 0.47
C ALA A 67 -2.44 -2.81 -0.77
N GLY A 68 -1.25 -3.41 -0.60
CA GLY A 68 -0.19 -3.45 -1.61
C GLY A 68 0.55 -2.12 -1.68
N CYS A 69 1.07 -1.65 -0.55
CA CYS A 69 1.64 -0.31 -0.43
C CYS A 69 2.99 -0.12 -1.15
N GLY A 70 3.68 -1.18 -1.52
CA GLY A 70 5.01 -1.09 -2.10
C GLY A 70 5.97 -0.34 -1.18
N VAL A 71 6.56 0.75 -1.68
CA VAL A 71 7.41 1.65 -0.89
C VAL A 71 6.60 2.64 -0.04
N ALA A 72 5.28 2.47 0.04
CA ALA A 72 4.33 3.16 0.92
C ALA A 72 4.26 4.70 0.73
N TYR A 73 4.38 5.18 -0.50
CA TYR A 73 4.34 6.62 -0.76
C TYR A 73 2.95 7.22 -0.51
N LEU A 74 1.87 6.48 -0.82
CA LEU A 74 0.51 6.94 -0.56
C LEU A 74 0.22 6.99 0.95
N SER A 75 0.65 5.98 1.72
CA SER A 75 0.60 6.02 3.18
C SER A 75 1.34 7.23 3.75
N ALA A 76 2.51 7.57 3.22
CA ALA A 76 3.25 8.76 3.65
C ALA A 76 2.48 10.06 3.37
N TRP A 77 1.81 10.16 2.22
CA TRP A 77 0.95 11.30 1.92
C TRP A 77 -0.26 11.40 2.86
N LEU A 78 -0.89 10.25 3.16
CA LEU A 78 -2.00 10.18 4.10
C LEU A 78 -1.57 10.61 5.51
N ALA A 79 -0.43 10.12 5.99
CA ALA A 79 0.14 10.50 7.29
C ALA A 79 0.38 12.02 7.38
N ARG A 80 0.97 12.62 6.34
CA ARG A 80 1.20 14.07 6.25
C ARG A 80 -0.09 14.90 6.23
N ARG A 81 -1.24 14.28 5.95
CA ARG A 81 -2.58 14.89 6.00
C ARG A 81 -3.34 14.58 7.27
N GLY A 82 -2.67 13.99 8.25
CA GLY A 82 -3.23 13.71 9.57
C GLY A 82 -4.09 12.43 9.65
N ALA A 83 -4.04 11.56 8.64
CA ALA A 83 -4.59 10.21 8.74
C ALA A 83 -3.69 9.31 9.61
N ARG A 84 -4.21 8.16 10.01
CA ARG A 84 -3.46 7.07 10.66
C ARG A 84 -3.36 5.89 9.69
N PRO A 85 -2.45 5.96 8.70
CA PRO A 85 -2.32 4.90 7.70
C PRO A 85 -1.60 3.67 8.26
N VAL A 86 -1.93 2.51 7.69
CA VAL A 86 -1.15 1.28 7.79
C VAL A 86 -0.81 0.84 6.38
N GLY A 87 0.48 0.67 6.07
CA GLY A 87 0.93 0.11 4.79
C GLY A 87 1.10 -1.41 4.88
N LEU A 88 0.45 -2.16 3.99
CA LEU A 88 0.60 -3.61 3.89
C LEU A 88 1.13 -3.99 2.51
N ASP A 89 2.20 -4.80 2.47
CA ASP A 89 2.77 -5.34 1.22
C ASP A 89 3.39 -6.72 1.46
N PRO A 90 3.29 -7.66 0.51
CA PRO A 90 3.90 -8.98 0.64
C PRO A 90 5.41 -8.99 0.36
N THR A 91 6.00 -7.88 -0.11
CA THR A 91 7.37 -7.82 -0.61
C THR A 91 8.33 -7.25 0.43
N PRO A 92 9.17 -8.08 1.11
CA PRO A 92 10.09 -7.60 2.14
C PRO A 92 11.04 -6.50 1.67
N ALA A 93 11.47 -6.54 0.40
CA ALA A 93 12.36 -5.51 -0.18
C ALA A 93 11.67 -4.14 -0.25
N GLN A 94 10.39 -4.08 -0.63
CA GLN A 94 9.61 -2.86 -0.66
C GLN A 94 9.46 -2.28 0.76
N LEU A 95 9.09 -3.11 1.72
CA LEU A 95 8.95 -2.70 3.12
C LEU A 95 10.28 -2.27 3.75
N ALA A 96 11.40 -2.87 3.36
CA ALA A 96 12.72 -2.44 3.80
C ALA A 96 13.03 -1.02 3.31
N THR A 97 12.75 -0.73 2.03
CA THR A 97 12.84 0.62 1.47
C THR A 97 11.93 1.60 2.22
N ALA A 98 10.67 1.24 2.47
CA ALA A 98 9.74 2.09 3.20
C ALA A 98 10.24 2.42 4.61
N ARG A 99 10.73 1.41 5.38
CA ARG A 99 11.31 1.63 6.73
C ARG A 99 12.53 2.55 6.71
N ARG A 100 13.42 2.40 5.72
CA ARG A 100 14.53 3.33 5.55
C ARG A 100 14.00 4.74 5.28
N THR A 101 13.03 4.89 4.40
CA THR A 101 12.45 6.19 4.06
C THR A 101 11.74 6.84 5.25
N GLN A 102 11.11 6.07 6.16
CA GLN A 102 10.62 6.57 7.46
C GLN A 102 11.74 7.26 8.25
N THR A 103 12.88 6.58 8.38
CA THR A 103 14.05 7.12 9.09
C THR A 103 14.58 8.40 8.43
N GLU A 104 14.64 8.44 7.10
CA GLU A 104 15.16 9.57 6.32
C GLU A 104 14.24 10.80 6.35
N THR A 105 12.93 10.58 6.44
CA THR A 105 11.93 11.66 6.34
C THR A 105 11.29 12.06 7.67
N GLY A 106 11.39 11.20 8.69
CA GLY A 106 10.69 11.37 9.97
C GLY A 106 9.18 11.16 9.89
N ILE A 107 8.67 10.59 8.78
CA ILE A 107 7.25 10.28 8.61
C ILE A 107 7.05 8.82 9.02
N GLU A 108 6.36 8.58 10.13
CA GLU A 108 6.23 7.24 10.71
C GLU A 108 4.77 6.76 10.68
N PHE A 109 4.57 5.49 10.34
CA PHE A 109 3.32 4.74 10.43
C PHE A 109 3.61 3.24 10.39
N PRO A 110 2.68 2.37 10.82
CA PRO A 110 2.88 0.92 10.78
C PRO A 110 3.07 0.39 9.36
N LEU A 111 4.05 -0.54 9.21
CA LEU A 111 4.30 -1.31 7.99
C LEU A 111 4.18 -2.80 8.31
N VAL A 112 3.29 -3.49 7.62
CA VAL A 112 2.92 -4.89 7.85
C VAL A 112 3.25 -5.72 6.62
N GLU A 113 3.97 -6.83 6.82
CA GLU A 113 4.14 -7.83 5.77
C GLU A 113 2.90 -8.72 5.70
N GLY A 114 2.24 -8.74 4.54
CA GLY A 114 1.00 -9.47 4.35
C GLY A 114 0.49 -9.38 2.92
N ILE A 115 -0.55 -10.15 2.64
CA ILE A 115 -1.19 -10.24 1.32
C ILE A 115 -2.62 -9.70 1.38
N GLY A 116 -3.11 -9.17 0.27
CA GLY A 116 -4.48 -8.64 0.17
C GLY A 116 -5.55 -9.72 0.33
N GLU A 117 -5.27 -10.95 -0.08
CA GLU A 117 -6.17 -12.09 -0.03
C GLU A 117 -6.42 -12.65 1.40
N SER A 118 -5.65 -12.20 2.39
CA SER A 118 -5.80 -12.59 3.80
C SER A 118 -5.19 -11.50 4.68
N LEU A 119 -6.00 -10.50 5.01
CA LEU A 119 -5.56 -9.34 5.77
C LEU A 119 -5.42 -9.68 7.25
N PRO A 120 -4.25 -9.43 7.88
CA PRO A 120 -3.98 -9.78 9.27
C PRO A 120 -4.57 -8.76 10.27
N PHE A 121 -5.79 -8.29 10.01
CA PHE A 121 -6.48 -7.30 10.82
C PHE A 121 -7.85 -7.80 11.25
N PRO A 122 -8.40 -7.35 12.41
CA PRO A 122 -9.75 -7.67 12.80
C PRO A 122 -10.79 -7.01 11.88
N ASP A 123 -12.05 -7.46 12.00
CA ASP A 123 -13.20 -6.85 11.33
C ASP A 123 -13.36 -5.39 11.78
N ALA A 124 -13.81 -4.53 10.87
CA ALA A 124 -14.09 -3.12 11.14
C ALA A 124 -12.90 -2.38 11.81
N ALA A 125 -11.68 -2.64 11.33
CA ALA A 125 -10.45 -2.04 11.87
C ALA A 125 -10.11 -0.70 11.21
N PHE A 126 -10.67 -0.39 10.05
CA PHE A 126 -10.35 0.78 9.24
C PHE A 126 -11.58 1.54 8.78
N ASP A 127 -11.43 2.84 8.62
CA ASP A 127 -12.44 3.72 8.02
C ASP A 127 -12.38 3.72 6.49
N MET A 128 -11.22 3.36 5.92
CA MET A 128 -10.98 3.34 4.47
C MET A 128 -9.92 2.30 4.11
N VAL A 129 -10.11 1.65 2.96
CA VAL A 129 -9.06 0.85 2.31
C VAL A 129 -8.74 1.50 0.97
N VAL A 130 -7.45 1.71 0.70
CA VAL A 130 -6.96 2.25 -0.57
C VAL A 130 -5.96 1.28 -1.19
N SER A 131 -5.89 1.26 -2.52
CA SER A 131 -4.90 0.47 -3.25
C SER A 131 -4.58 1.17 -4.57
N GLU A 132 -3.37 1.71 -4.67
CA GLU A 132 -2.84 2.36 -5.86
C GLU A 132 -1.73 1.51 -6.46
N TYR A 133 -1.94 0.93 -7.64
CA TYR A 133 -1.04 -0.06 -8.27
C TYR A 133 -0.67 -1.26 -7.38
N GLY A 134 -1.38 -1.45 -6.27
CA GLY A 134 -1.15 -2.50 -5.27
C GLY A 134 -2.06 -3.71 -5.45
N ALA A 135 -2.70 -4.16 -4.37
CA ALA A 135 -3.57 -5.34 -4.35
C ALA A 135 -4.65 -5.31 -5.44
N SER A 136 -5.18 -4.12 -5.77
CA SER A 136 -6.20 -3.91 -6.81
C SER A 136 -5.81 -4.46 -8.18
N LEU A 137 -4.52 -4.60 -8.49
CA LEU A 137 -4.02 -5.13 -9.76
C LEU A 137 -3.42 -6.54 -9.66
N TRP A 138 -2.92 -6.92 -8.49
CA TRP A 138 -2.05 -8.08 -8.33
C TRP A 138 -2.62 -9.19 -7.46
N ALA A 139 -3.60 -8.87 -6.59
CA ALA A 139 -4.29 -9.83 -5.76
C ALA A 139 -5.49 -10.45 -6.49
N ASP A 140 -5.90 -11.65 -6.06
CA ASP A 140 -7.13 -12.28 -6.55
C ASP A 140 -8.36 -11.46 -6.10
N PRO A 141 -9.12 -10.84 -7.02
CA PRO A 141 -10.24 -9.97 -6.64
C PRO A 141 -11.35 -10.70 -5.89
N TYR A 142 -11.50 -12.00 -6.08
CA TYR A 142 -12.49 -12.82 -5.37
C TYR A 142 -12.10 -13.12 -3.92
N ALA A 143 -10.84 -12.90 -3.56
CA ALA A 143 -10.34 -13.05 -2.20
C ALA A 143 -10.09 -11.68 -1.54
N TRP A 144 -9.37 -10.75 -2.18
CA TRP A 144 -8.98 -9.51 -1.52
C TRP A 144 -10.14 -8.51 -1.32
N ILE A 145 -11.13 -8.46 -2.24
CA ILE A 145 -12.29 -7.55 -2.08
C ILE A 145 -13.14 -7.91 -0.85
N PRO A 146 -13.51 -9.20 -0.61
CA PRO A 146 -14.16 -9.59 0.63
C PRO A 146 -13.35 -9.26 1.88
N GLU A 147 -12.03 -9.43 1.86
CA GLU A 147 -11.16 -9.08 2.98
C GLU A 147 -11.16 -7.56 3.23
N CYS A 148 -11.11 -6.73 2.18
CA CYS A 148 -11.27 -5.28 2.34
C CYS A 148 -12.62 -4.92 2.96
N ALA A 149 -13.71 -5.55 2.50
CA ALA A 149 -15.05 -5.33 3.06
C ALA A 149 -15.17 -5.79 4.53
N ARG A 150 -14.43 -6.84 4.93
CA ARG A 150 -14.41 -7.33 6.31
C ARG A 150 -13.72 -6.37 7.27
N VAL A 151 -12.61 -5.77 6.83
CA VAL A 151 -11.83 -4.86 7.70
C VAL A 151 -12.37 -3.43 7.72
N LEU A 152 -13.33 -3.08 6.84
CA LEU A 152 -14.14 -1.86 6.85
C LEU A 152 -15.37 -2.01 7.76
#